data_6ebbf2f0bb94f12a08da95051abd8579
#
_entry.id   6ebbf2f0bb94f12a08da95051abd8579
#
_cell.length_a   1.000
_cell.length_b   1.000
_cell.length_c   1.000
_cell.angle_alpha   90.00
_cell.angle_beta   90.00
_cell.angle_gamma   90.00
#
_symmetry.space_group_name_H-M   'P 1'
#
loop_
_entity.id
_entity.type
_entity.pdbx_description
1 polymer ?
#
loop_
_entity_poly.entity_id
_entity_poly.type
_entity_poly.pdbx_seq_one_letter_code
_entity_poly.pdbx_strand_id
1 'polypeptide(L)'
;MGRDKALLPWPPAPPESAASGKTFLTAQIELLQHHTELVVVVAGANAKRLEPLVYATGAFLVINPEPELGQFSSLRVGVQEVLNRGRDAAIIALVDRPPVLGSTVTRLRENFLEQIAKGFWAVVPEFQGRHGHPMIVGREMISAFLAALPTATARDVEHANQPRIAYVPVHDPLISMNVDTPEDYARLYPGAVLKNP
;
A
#
# COMPACT_ATOMS: atom_id res chain seq x y z
N MET A 1 4.00 -18.35 5.98
CA MET A 1 5.31 -17.71 6.20
C MET A 1 5.77 -17.70 7.67
N GLY A 2 4.91 -17.71 8.66
CA GLY A 2 5.27 -17.70 10.10
C GLY A 2 6.04 -16.48 10.60
N ARG A 3 6.36 -15.53 9.70
CA ARG A 3 6.99 -14.24 10.02
C ARG A 3 6.09 -13.09 9.62
N ASP A 4 6.14 -12.00 10.39
CA ASP A 4 5.45 -10.76 10.07
C ASP A 4 6.07 -10.15 8.79
N LYS A 5 5.27 -10.00 7.74
CA LYS A 5 5.70 -9.48 6.44
C LYS A 5 6.27 -8.06 6.53
N ALA A 6 5.73 -7.24 7.42
CA ALA A 6 6.22 -5.88 7.69
C ALA A 6 7.71 -5.86 8.06
N LEU A 7 8.20 -6.94 8.65
CA LEU A 7 9.57 -7.07 9.15
C LEU A 7 10.51 -7.84 8.22
N LEU A 8 10.07 -8.23 7.03
CA LEU A 8 10.94 -8.84 6.04
C LEU A 8 12.01 -7.83 5.59
N PRO A 9 13.28 -8.25 5.44
CA PRO A 9 14.35 -7.39 4.96
C PRO A 9 14.05 -6.79 3.57
N TRP A 10 14.46 -5.55 3.36
CA TRP A 10 14.40 -4.89 2.05
C TRP A 10 15.69 -4.11 1.74
N PRO A 11 16.32 -4.22 0.56
CA PRO A 11 15.98 -5.18 -0.50
C PRO A 11 16.09 -6.62 -0.02
N PRO A 12 15.38 -7.55 -0.65
CA PRO A 12 15.44 -8.95 -0.28
C PRO A 12 16.86 -9.49 -0.47
N ALA A 13 17.32 -10.24 0.51
CA ALA A 13 18.64 -10.86 0.48
C ALA A 13 18.56 -12.31 0.97
N PRO A 14 19.42 -13.21 0.46
CA PRO A 14 19.55 -14.55 1.00
C PRO A 14 19.85 -14.53 2.51
N PRO A 15 19.45 -15.55 3.27
CA PRO A 15 19.65 -15.60 4.72
C PRO A 15 21.10 -15.42 5.19
N GLU A 16 22.05 -15.74 4.31
CA GLU A 16 23.50 -15.67 4.54
C GLU A 16 24.08 -14.27 4.29
N SER A 17 23.30 -13.38 3.69
CA SER A 17 23.72 -12.00 3.40
C SER A 17 23.45 -11.10 4.59
N ALA A 18 24.33 -10.10 4.80
CA ALA A 18 24.08 -9.07 5.78
C ALA A 18 22.79 -8.33 5.42
N ALA A 19 21.80 -8.33 6.33
CA ALA A 19 20.55 -7.61 6.15
C ALA A 19 20.83 -6.11 5.96
N SER A 20 20.13 -5.48 5.04
CA SER A 20 20.27 -4.04 4.71
C SER A 20 19.84 -3.09 5.84
N GLY A 21 19.42 -3.59 6.99
CA GLY A 21 18.88 -2.79 8.11
C GLY A 21 17.46 -2.25 7.86
N LYS A 22 16.95 -2.28 6.62
CA LYS A 22 15.58 -1.88 6.29
C LYS A 22 14.64 -3.07 6.23
N THR A 23 13.36 -2.81 6.50
CA THR A 23 12.29 -3.80 6.35
C THR A 23 11.31 -3.37 5.25
N PHE A 24 10.40 -4.26 4.85
CA PHE A 24 9.31 -3.90 3.92
C PHE A 24 8.58 -2.64 4.40
N LEU A 25 8.22 -2.61 5.69
CA LEU A 25 7.52 -1.49 6.28
C LEU A 25 8.34 -0.19 6.20
N THR A 26 9.58 -0.20 6.68
CA THR A 26 10.40 1.02 6.70
C THR A 26 10.74 1.51 5.30
N ALA A 27 10.98 0.61 4.35
CA ALA A 27 11.21 0.97 2.97
C ALA A 27 9.97 1.56 2.28
N GLN A 28 8.78 1.04 2.57
CA GLN A 28 7.52 1.64 2.09
C GLN A 28 7.27 3.02 2.72
N ILE A 29 7.51 3.17 4.02
CA ILE A 29 7.38 4.47 4.69
C ILE A 29 8.30 5.50 4.04
N GLU A 30 9.58 5.18 3.88
CA GLU A 30 10.55 6.07 3.24
C GLU A 30 10.13 6.45 1.81
N LEU A 31 9.72 5.47 1.01
CA LEU A 31 9.21 5.72 -0.34
C LEU A 31 8.06 6.73 -0.32
N LEU A 32 7.06 6.49 0.53
CA LEU A 32 5.86 7.33 0.57
C LEU A 32 6.15 8.73 1.14
N GLN A 33 7.07 8.88 2.09
CA GLN A 33 7.48 10.17 2.63
C GLN A 33 8.04 11.14 1.57
N HIS A 34 8.65 10.62 0.51
CA HIS A 34 9.10 11.44 -0.62
C HIS A 34 7.93 11.98 -1.49
N HIS A 35 6.73 11.43 -1.28
CA HIS A 35 5.57 11.71 -2.13
C HIS A 35 4.37 12.25 -1.37
N THR A 36 4.41 12.30 -0.03
CA THR A 36 3.31 12.71 0.84
C THR A 36 3.81 13.58 1.98
N GLU A 37 2.92 14.41 2.54
CA GLU A 37 3.24 15.25 3.71
C GLU A 37 3.31 14.44 5.01
N LEU A 38 2.61 13.31 5.07
CA LEU A 38 2.59 12.43 6.24
C LEU A 38 2.35 10.98 5.80
N VAL A 39 2.83 10.04 6.61
CA VAL A 39 2.55 8.63 6.44
C VAL A 39 1.88 8.09 7.70
N VAL A 40 0.76 7.41 7.52
CA VAL A 40 0.00 6.74 8.58
C VAL A 40 0.15 5.23 8.38
N VAL A 41 0.63 4.54 9.38
CA VAL A 41 0.68 3.08 9.43
C VAL A 41 -0.47 2.59 10.29
N VAL A 42 -1.33 1.75 9.73
CA VAL A 42 -2.41 1.10 10.49
C VAL A 42 -1.95 -0.30 10.88
N ALA A 43 -1.93 -0.59 12.16
CA ALA A 43 -1.53 -1.88 12.70
C ALA A 43 -2.66 -2.52 13.55
N GLY A 44 -2.71 -3.83 13.57
CA GLY A 44 -3.59 -4.60 14.44
C GLY A 44 -2.85 -5.16 15.67
N ALA A 45 -2.96 -6.46 15.90
CA ALA A 45 -2.37 -7.15 17.04
C ALA A 45 -0.84 -7.01 17.16
N ASN A 46 -0.15 -6.74 16.06
CA ASN A 46 1.31 -6.56 16.01
C ASN A 46 1.77 -5.10 16.27
N ALA A 47 0.86 -4.19 16.63
CA ALA A 47 1.15 -2.75 16.80
C ALA A 47 2.37 -2.49 17.71
N LYS A 48 2.43 -3.12 18.89
CA LYS A 48 3.55 -2.96 19.83
C LYS A 48 4.91 -3.32 19.24
N ARG A 49 4.94 -4.27 18.30
CA ARG A 49 6.17 -4.70 17.63
C ARG A 49 6.60 -3.74 16.55
N LEU A 50 5.65 -3.10 15.86
CA LEU A 50 5.91 -2.17 14.78
C LEU A 50 6.17 -0.74 15.27
N GLU A 51 5.66 -0.37 16.43
CA GLU A 51 5.70 0.95 17.02
C GLU A 51 7.11 1.59 17.00
N PRO A 52 8.18 0.93 17.48
CA PRO A 52 9.53 1.52 17.48
C PRO A 52 10.03 1.82 16.06
N LEU A 53 9.71 0.95 15.10
CA LEU A 53 10.11 1.11 13.69
C LEU A 53 9.37 2.26 13.04
N VAL A 54 8.06 2.37 13.28
CA VAL A 54 7.23 3.44 12.73
C VAL A 54 7.69 4.80 13.25
N TYR A 55 7.88 4.94 14.56
CA TYR A 55 8.30 6.21 15.16
C TYR A 55 9.74 6.60 14.76
N ALA A 56 10.63 5.62 14.60
CA ALA A 56 11.99 5.90 14.13
C ALA A 56 12.03 6.48 12.70
N THR A 57 11.00 6.25 11.89
CA THR A 57 10.87 6.85 10.55
C THR A 57 10.15 8.21 10.58
N GLY A 58 9.58 8.64 11.71
CA GLY A 58 8.75 9.83 11.79
C GLY A 58 7.32 9.65 11.26
N ALA A 59 6.90 8.41 10.97
CA ALA A 59 5.53 8.11 10.58
C ALA A 59 4.60 8.02 11.81
N PHE A 60 3.30 8.06 11.56
CA PHE A 60 2.26 7.93 12.60
C PHE A 60 1.75 6.50 12.66
N LEU A 61 1.58 5.98 13.87
CA LEU A 61 0.96 4.68 14.09
C LEU A 61 -0.48 4.87 14.56
N VAL A 62 -1.41 4.15 13.93
CA VAL A 62 -2.81 4.07 14.36
C VAL A 62 -3.16 2.60 14.54
N ILE A 63 -3.85 2.30 15.63
CA ILE A 63 -4.24 0.93 15.98
C ILE A 63 -5.65 0.68 15.45
N ASN A 64 -5.82 -0.37 14.65
CA ASN A 64 -7.14 -0.88 14.32
C ASN A 64 -7.71 -1.60 15.56
N PRO A 65 -8.84 -1.16 16.12
CA PRO A 65 -9.42 -1.78 17.30
C PRO A 65 -10.04 -3.15 17.01
N GLU A 66 -10.37 -3.45 15.74
CA GLU A 66 -11.08 -4.67 15.32
C GLU A 66 -10.35 -5.34 14.13
N PRO A 67 -9.08 -5.76 14.32
CA PRO A 67 -8.28 -6.33 13.23
C PRO A 67 -8.82 -7.68 12.71
N GLU A 68 -9.62 -8.37 13.51
CA GLU A 68 -10.32 -9.62 13.17
C GLU A 68 -11.38 -9.43 12.07
N LEU A 69 -11.88 -8.20 11.85
CA LEU A 69 -12.76 -7.87 10.74
C LEU A 69 -12.03 -7.79 9.38
N GLY A 70 -10.72 -8.06 9.38
CA GLY A 70 -9.92 -8.18 8.16
C GLY A 70 -9.32 -6.88 7.65
N GLN A 71 -8.71 -6.95 6.47
CA GLN A 71 -7.93 -5.86 5.89
C GLN A 71 -8.75 -4.59 5.63
N PHE A 72 -10.03 -4.73 5.27
CA PHE A 72 -10.89 -3.58 4.98
C PHE A 72 -11.18 -2.72 6.22
N SER A 73 -11.26 -3.32 7.41
CA SER A 73 -11.39 -2.55 8.66
C SER A 73 -10.17 -1.66 8.89
N SER A 74 -8.96 -2.17 8.62
CA SER A 74 -7.73 -1.37 8.71
C SER A 74 -7.70 -0.25 7.67
N LEU A 75 -8.14 -0.51 6.44
CA LEU A 75 -8.27 0.54 5.42
C LEU A 75 -9.18 1.67 5.90
N ARG A 76 -10.37 1.35 6.44
CA ARG A 76 -11.32 2.33 6.96
C ARG A 76 -10.73 3.17 8.08
N VAL A 77 -10.03 2.54 9.02
CA VAL A 77 -9.31 3.25 10.11
C VAL A 77 -8.29 4.23 9.52
N GLY A 78 -7.50 3.79 8.55
CA GLY A 78 -6.47 4.61 7.91
C GLY A 78 -7.03 5.81 7.16
N VAL A 79 -8.05 5.62 6.33
CA VAL A 79 -8.65 6.72 5.56
C VAL A 79 -9.46 7.68 6.45
N GLN A 80 -10.05 7.19 7.55
CA GLN A 80 -10.67 8.05 8.55
C GLN A 80 -9.62 8.95 9.21
N GLU A 81 -8.46 8.41 9.55
CA GLU A 81 -7.36 9.19 10.13
C GLU A 81 -6.83 10.24 9.15
N VAL A 82 -6.77 9.95 7.86
CA VAL A 82 -6.43 10.92 6.81
C VAL A 82 -7.40 12.11 6.85
N LEU A 83 -8.71 11.86 6.92
CA LEU A 83 -9.72 12.93 7.04
C LEU A 83 -9.60 13.70 8.36
N ASN A 84 -9.38 13.00 9.49
CA ASN A 84 -9.21 13.63 10.81
C ASN A 84 -8.03 14.61 10.83
N ARG A 85 -7.01 14.35 10.00
CA ARG A 85 -5.85 15.24 9.82
C ARG A 85 -6.07 16.33 8.77
N GLY A 86 -7.29 16.49 8.29
CA GLY A 86 -7.65 17.53 7.32
C GLY A 86 -7.09 17.29 5.92
N ARG A 87 -6.90 16.02 5.53
CA ARG A 87 -6.46 15.64 4.18
C ARG A 87 -7.59 14.98 3.40
N ASP A 88 -7.62 15.23 2.10
CA ASP A 88 -8.69 14.82 1.19
C ASP A 88 -8.29 13.73 0.21
N ALA A 89 -7.06 13.27 0.28
CA ALA A 89 -6.53 12.22 -0.58
C ALA A 89 -5.53 11.34 0.18
N ALA A 90 -5.41 10.09 -0.24
CA ALA A 90 -4.46 9.15 0.33
C ALA A 90 -3.81 8.28 -0.76
N ILE A 91 -2.54 7.96 -0.56
CA ILE A 91 -1.85 6.86 -1.24
C ILE A 91 -1.98 5.63 -0.35
N ILE A 92 -2.62 4.58 -0.85
CA ILE A 92 -2.86 3.34 -0.12
C ILE A 92 -1.86 2.29 -0.61
N ALA A 93 -0.98 1.84 0.28
CA ALA A 93 -0.05 0.76 0.06
C ALA A 93 -0.32 -0.41 1.02
N LEU A 94 0.00 -1.63 0.59
CA LEU A 94 -0.21 -2.85 1.35
C LEU A 94 1.13 -3.43 1.77
N VAL A 95 1.26 -3.83 3.04
CA VAL A 95 2.51 -4.35 3.60
C VAL A 95 2.89 -5.75 3.12
N ASP A 96 1.96 -6.47 2.49
CA ASP A 96 2.19 -7.77 1.85
C ASP A 96 2.68 -7.65 0.41
N ARG A 97 2.86 -6.40 -0.07
CA ARG A 97 3.44 -6.09 -1.38
C ARG A 97 4.81 -5.43 -1.20
N PRO A 98 5.77 -5.72 -2.09
CA PRO A 98 7.06 -5.06 -2.05
C PRO A 98 6.92 -3.56 -2.36
N PRO A 99 7.84 -2.71 -1.86
CA PRO A 99 7.93 -1.33 -2.30
C PRO A 99 8.10 -1.24 -3.81
N VAL A 100 7.28 -0.42 -4.46
CA VAL A 100 7.33 -0.16 -5.90
C VAL A 100 8.44 0.84 -6.25
N LEU A 101 8.69 1.08 -7.54
CA LEU A 101 9.61 2.12 -7.98
C LEU A 101 9.07 3.52 -7.62
N GLY A 102 9.95 4.43 -7.20
CA GLY A 102 9.58 5.82 -6.93
C GLY A 102 8.97 6.52 -8.15
N SER A 103 9.45 6.21 -9.35
CA SER A 103 8.86 6.69 -10.61
C SER A 103 7.41 6.26 -10.82
N THR A 104 7.03 5.07 -10.33
CA THR A 104 5.64 4.60 -10.33
C THR A 104 4.76 5.51 -9.48
N VAL A 105 5.18 5.83 -8.25
CA VAL A 105 4.43 6.73 -7.36
C VAL A 105 4.33 8.14 -7.94
N THR A 106 5.43 8.67 -8.50
CA THR A 106 5.43 9.98 -9.19
C THR A 106 4.40 10.01 -10.30
N ARG A 107 4.42 9.00 -11.19
CA ARG A 107 3.49 8.91 -12.32
C ARG A 107 2.03 8.83 -11.87
N LEU A 108 1.75 8.06 -10.81
CA LEU A 108 0.40 7.98 -10.24
C LEU A 108 -0.08 9.33 -9.69
N ARG A 109 0.79 10.06 -8.98
CA ARG A 109 0.45 11.39 -8.44
C ARG A 109 0.14 12.41 -9.53
N GLU A 110 0.97 12.47 -10.57
CA GLU A 110 0.74 13.37 -11.71
C GLU A 110 -0.60 13.07 -12.38
N ASN A 111 -0.87 11.79 -12.65
CA ASN A 111 -2.15 11.37 -13.21
C ASN A 111 -3.33 11.63 -12.26
N PHE A 112 -3.16 11.44 -10.94
CA PHE A 112 -4.23 11.67 -9.98
C PHE A 112 -4.75 13.12 -10.04
N LEU A 113 -3.88 14.11 -10.07
CA LEU A 113 -4.29 15.52 -10.16
C LEU A 113 -5.09 15.80 -11.44
N GLU A 114 -4.65 15.21 -12.55
CA GLU A 114 -5.35 15.33 -13.83
C GLU A 114 -6.73 14.62 -13.84
N GLN A 115 -6.78 13.40 -13.31
CA GLN A 115 -7.99 12.59 -13.34
C GLN A 115 -9.07 13.08 -12.35
N ILE A 116 -8.68 13.56 -11.17
CA ILE A 116 -9.62 14.20 -10.24
C ILE A 116 -10.33 15.37 -10.90
N ALA A 117 -9.63 16.20 -11.65
CA ALA A 117 -10.23 17.32 -12.37
C ALA A 117 -11.25 16.88 -13.44
N LYS A 118 -11.15 15.63 -13.92
CA LYS A 118 -12.11 14.99 -14.84
C LYS A 118 -13.24 14.24 -14.16
N GLY A 119 -13.31 14.27 -12.82
CA GLY A 119 -14.35 13.62 -12.02
C GLY A 119 -14.10 12.16 -11.67
N PHE A 120 -12.88 11.65 -11.87
CA PHE A 120 -12.49 10.36 -11.30
C PHE A 120 -12.23 10.50 -9.78
N TRP A 121 -12.39 9.40 -9.06
CA TRP A 121 -12.24 9.34 -7.61
C TRP A 121 -10.97 8.66 -7.15
N ALA A 122 -10.36 7.88 -8.02
CA ALA A 122 -9.13 7.16 -7.74
C ALA A 122 -8.31 6.93 -9.01
N VAL A 123 -7.00 6.71 -8.81
CA VAL A 123 -6.11 6.13 -9.82
C VAL A 123 -5.48 4.85 -9.30
N VAL A 124 -5.39 3.84 -10.15
CA VAL A 124 -4.84 2.53 -9.85
C VAL A 124 -3.79 2.20 -10.91
N PRO A 125 -2.59 1.75 -10.54
CA PRO A 125 -1.57 1.36 -11.51
C PRO A 125 -1.98 0.10 -12.25
N GLU A 126 -1.63 0.06 -13.54
CA GLU A 126 -1.82 -1.10 -14.42
C GLU A 126 -0.49 -1.52 -15.04
N PHE A 127 -0.18 -2.81 -14.97
CA PHE A 127 0.96 -3.43 -15.65
C PHE A 127 0.50 -4.73 -16.32
N GLN A 128 0.65 -4.79 -17.65
CA GLN A 128 0.25 -5.97 -18.46
C GLN A 128 -1.20 -6.44 -18.18
N GLY A 129 -2.14 -5.49 -18.09
CA GLY A 129 -3.56 -5.77 -17.82
C GLY A 129 -3.87 -6.18 -16.37
N ARG A 130 -2.89 -6.12 -15.47
CA ARG A 130 -3.09 -6.38 -14.03
C ARG A 130 -3.09 -5.06 -13.26
N HIS A 131 -4.06 -4.89 -12.40
CA HIS A 131 -4.16 -3.74 -11.50
C HIS A 131 -3.46 -4.03 -10.18
N GLY A 132 -2.96 -2.98 -9.52
CA GLY A 132 -2.16 -3.18 -8.31
C GLY A 132 -2.14 -2.02 -7.34
N HIS A 133 -1.12 -2.01 -6.49
CA HIS A 133 -0.86 -0.98 -5.49
C HIS A 133 0.53 -0.37 -5.71
N PRO A 134 0.76 0.86 -5.17
CA PRO A 134 -0.19 1.66 -4.41
C PRO A 134 -1.30 2.22 -5.30
N MET A 135 -2.48 2.46 -4.73
CA MET A 135 -3.53 3.24 -5.36
C MET A 135 -3.62 4.62 -4.72
N ILE A 136 -4.08 5.63 -5.47
CA ILE A 136 -4.35 6.96 -4.91
C ILE A 136 -5.85 7.21 -4.98
N VAL A 137 -6.42 7.64 -3.86
CA VAL A 137 -7.86 7.89 -3.70
C VAL A 137 -8.11 9.31 -3.26
N GLY A 138 -9.15 9.92 -3.82
CA GLY A 138 -9.68 11.20 -3.40
C GLY A 138 -10.79 11.08 -2.36
N ARG A 139 -11.29 12.22 -1.89
CA ARG A 139 -12.33 12.32 -0.84
C ARG A 139 -13.56 11.46 -1.15
N GLU A 140 -14.00 11.43 -2.40
CA GLU A 140 -15.20 10.70 -2.81
C GLU A 140 -15.01 9.18 -2.63
N MET A 141 -13.85 8.64 -3.02
CA MET A 141 -13.55 7.22 -2.82
C MET A 141 -13.36 6.90 -1.34
N ILE A 142 -12.69 7.79 -0.57
CA ILE A 142 -12.58 7.68 0.89
C ILE A 142 -13.98 7.61 1.51
N SER A 143 -14.88 8.50 1.12
CA SER A 143 -16.26 8.51 1.61
C SER A 143 -17.01 7.22 1.25
N ALA A 144 -16.80 6.68 0.04
CA ALA A 144 -17.38 5.40 -0.37
C ALA A 144 -16.87 4.24 0.50
N PHE A 145 -15.57 4.18 0.82
CA PHE A 145 -15.04 3.17 1.75
C PHE A 145 -15.65 3.27 3.15
N LEU A 146 -15.81 4.49 3.65
CA LEU A 146 -16.36 4.71 4.99
C LEU A 146 -17.87 4.41 5.08
N ALA A 147 -18.61 4.66 4.00
CA ALA A 147 -20.05 4.40 3.91
C ALA A 147 -20.40 2.92 3.66
N ALA A 148 -19.44 2.10 3.24
CA ALA A 148 -19.68 0.70 2.93
C ALA A 148 -20.04 -0.10 4.20
N LEU A 149 -20.80 -1.19 4.02
CA LEU A 149 -21.14 -2.10 5.11
C LEU A 149 -19.89 -2.71 5.75
N PRO A 150 -19.90 -3.00 7.04
CA PRO A 150 -18.77 -3.65 7.71
C PRO A 150 -18.36 -5.00 7.11
N THR A 151 -19.30 -5.69 6.46
CA THR A 151 -19.09 -6.97 5.78
C THR A 151 -18.58 -6.86 4.35
N ALA A 152 -18.51 -5.64 3.81
CA ALA A 152 -17.96 -5.40 2.47
C ALA A 152 -16.43 -5.55 2.47
N THR A 153 -15.86 -5.67 1.28
CA THR A 153 -14.42 -5.60 1.05
C THR A 153 -14.07 -4.31 0.29
N ALA A 154 -12.79 -3.91 0.29
CA ALA A 154 -12.32 -2.81 -0.54
C ALA A 154 -12.64 -3.06 -2.02
N ARG A 155 -12.49 -4.32 -2.48
CA ARG A 155 -12.79 -4.73 -3.84
C ARG A 155 -14.27 -4.54 -4.22
N ASP A 156 -15.20 -4.79 -3.30
CA ASP A 156 -16.63 -4.57 -3.56
C ASP A 156 -16.91 -3.09 -3.79
N VAL A 157 -16.30 -2.20 -2.99
CA VAL A 157 -16.44 -0.75 -3.15
C VAL A 157 -15.80 -0.27 -4.45
N GLU A 158 -14.59 -0.77 -4.78
CA GLU A 158 -13.92 -0.45 -6.04
C GLU A 158 -14.75 -0.89 -7.25
N HIS A 159 -15.30 -2.11 -7.24
CA HIS A 159 -16.16 -2.59 -8.31
C HIS A 159 -17.44 -1.77 -8.48
N ALA A 160 -18.09 -1.41 -7.37
CA ALA A 160 -19.28 -0.56 -7.40
C ALA A 160 -18.99 0.84 -7.98
N ASN A 161 -17.75 1.31 -7.87
CA ASN A 161 -17.32 2.64 -8.34
C ASN A 161 -16.33 2.56 -9.50
N GLN A 162 -16.23 1.43 -10.20
CA GLN A 162 -15.27 1.22 -11.29
C GLN A 162 -15.29 2.33 -12.37
N PRO A 163 -16.43 2.91 -12.79
CA PRO A 163 -16.44 4.03 -13.74
C PRO A 163 -15.77 5.31 -13.22
N ARG A 164 -15.47 5.38 -11.93
CA ARG A 164 -14.79 6.48 -11.27
C ARG A 164 -13.32 6.20 -10.96
N ILE A 165 -12.77 5.07 -11.42
CA ILE A 165 -11.38 4.68 -11.23
C ILE A 165 -10.65 4.80 -12.57
N ALA A 166 -9.60 5.59 -12.61
CA ALA A 166 -8.70 5.68 -13.76
C ALA A 166 -7.54 4.69 -13.60
N TYR A 167 -7.30 3.87 -14.62
CA TYR A 167 -6.16 2.94 -14.66
C TYR A 167 -5.00 3.60 -15.36
N VAL A 168 -3.83 3.60 -14.70
CA VAL A 168 -2.63 4.29 -15.17
C VAL A 168 -1.57 3.26 -15.57
N PRO A 169 -1.23 3.15 -16.87
CA PRO A 169 -0.17 2.24 -17.31
C PRO A 169 1.19 2.62 -16.70
N VAL A 170 1.85 1.65 -16.09
CA VAL A 170 3.20 1.76 -15.51
C VAL A 170 4.10 0.63 -16.00
N HIS A 171 5.42 0.81 -15.88
CA HIS A 171 6.41 -0.21 -16.22
C HIS A 171 7.04 -0.80 -14.95
N ASP A 172 6.19 -1.29 -14.04
CA ASP A 172 6.62 -1.80 -12.74
C ASP A 172 5.84 -3.08 -12.39
N PRO A 173 6.48 -4.26 -12.49
CA PRO A 173 5.82 -5.52 -12.17
C PRO A 173 5.48 -5.68 -10.69
N LEU A 174 6.13 -4.90 -9.79
CA LEU A 174 5.93 -5.00 -8.34
C LEU A 174 4.54 -4.56 -7.90
N ILE A 175 3.83 -3.75 -8.72
CA ILE A 175 2.48 -3.27 -8.38
C ILE A 175 1.48 -4.39 -8.11
N SER A 176 1.64 -5.55 -8.76
CA SER A 176 0.72 -6.69 -8.66
C SER A 176 1.31 -7.90 -7.94
N MET A 177 2.53 -7.78 -7.41
CA MET A 177 3.21 -8.88 -6.73
C MET A 177 2.81 -8.95 -5.26
N ASN A 178 2.31 -10.11 -4.81
CA ASN A 178 2.10 -10.41 -3.40
C ASN A 178 3.26 -11.25 -2.87
N VAL A 179 3.60 -11.07 -1.60
CA VAL A 179 4.60 -11.88 -0.90
C VAL A 179 3.89 -12.68 0.19
N ASP A 180 3.33 -13.82 -0.19
CA ASP A 180 2.56 -14.68 0.72
C ASP A 180 3.39 -15.85 1.26
N THR A 181 4.38 -16.31 0.48
CA THR A 181 5.23 -17.45 0.80
C THR A 181 6.71 -17.07 0.81
N PRO A 182 7.60 -17.89 1.43
CA PRO A 182 9.04 -17.72 1.33
C PRO A 182 9.55 -17.73 -0.13
N GLU A 183 8.90 -18.49 -0.99
CA GLU A 183 9.21 -18.61 -2.42
C GLU A 183 8.90 -17.31 -3.15
N ASP A 184 7.78 -16.63 -2.81
CA ASP A 184 7.45 -15.31 -3.36
C ASP A 184 8.51 -14.29 -2.96
N TYR A 185 8.94 -14.31 -1.71
CA TYR A 185 10.01 -13.44 -1.23
C TYR A 185 11.34 -13.71 -1.95
N ALA A 186 11.68 -14.99 -2.17
CA ALA A 186 12.90 -15.37 -2.88
C ALA A 186 12.90 -14.92 -4.35
N ARG A 187 11.74 -14.79 -4.99
CA ARG A 187 11.62 -14.23 -6.36
C ARG A 187 12.05 -12.77 -6.46
N LEU A 188 12.09 -12.07 -5.34
CA LEU A 188 12.53 -10.67 -5.30
C LEU A 188 14.06 -10.55 -5.15
N TYR A 189 14.80 -11.63 -4.99
CA TYR A 189 16.25 -11.58 -4.88
C TYR A 189 16.89 -11.03 -6.17
N PRO A 190 17.93 -10.18 -6.08
CA PRO A 190 18.68 -9.75 -7.24
C PRO A 190 19.21 -10.96 -8.01
N GLY A 191 18.92 -11.04 -9.31
CA GLY A 191 19.31 -12.17 -10.15
C GLY A 191 18.33 -13.36 -10.15
N ALA A 192 17.27 -13.34 -9.35
CA ALA A 192 16.17 -14.28 -9.54
C ALA A 192 15.51 -13.98 -10.90
N VAL A 193 15.58 -14.93 -11.82
CA VAL A 193 14.85 -14.83 -13.10
C VAL A 193 13.38 -14.86 -12.76
N LEU A 194 12.68 -13.75 -12.96
CA LEU A 194 11.22 -13.72 -12.93
C LEU A 194 10.75 -14.64 -14.07
N LYS A 195 10.58 -15.93 -13.80
CA LYS A 195 9.88 -16.83 -14.71
C LYS A 195 8.44 -16.31 -14.75
N ASN A 196 8.09 -15.65 -15.86
CA ASN A 196 6.71 -15.33 -16.14
C ASN A 196 5.88 -16.61 -16.06
N PRO A 197 4.78 -16.63 -15.33
CA PRO A 197 3.81 -17.73 -15.38
C PRO A 197 3.13 -17.78 -16.75
#